data_c34dd9e1625d0ff362933f3687808f68
#
_entry.id   c34dd9e1625d0ff362933f3687808f68
#
_cell.length_a   1.000
_cell.length_b   1.000
_cell.length_c   1.000
_cell.angle_alpha   90.00
_cell.angle_beta   90.00
_cell.angle_gamma   90.00
#
_symmetry.space_group_name_H-M   'P 1'
#
loop_
_entity.id
_entity.type
_entity.pdbx_description
1 polymer ?
#
loop_
_entity_poly.entity_id
_entity_poly.type
_entity_poly.pdbx_seq_one_letter_code
_entity_poly.pdbx_strand_id
1 'polypeptide(L)'
;MKKLLKITFENAKLKGIWHYSLPSGWTCPGAKNCLTKSDKVTGKITDSQTPVDDISYRCYAAVDEARRPNVRALRWHNFDLIKAAKTVEEKTELICASIPEALRRVGGILRVHVGGDYFSYDYLRAWLAASAKFPRIRFYSYTKSIQYLAKYLETNKLPDNFVFTCSGGGKFDNLISGLGVKQAKVYFSQEEIDALGLDVDHTDEFAIYGKKDFALLLHGQQPKGSKSGEALKALRRNGVRGYVNAA
;
A
#
# COMPACT_ATOMS: atom_id res chain seq x y z
N MET A 1 17.57 20.83 14.09
CA MET A 1 17.16 19.40 14.19
C MET A 1 16.94 18.82 12.80
N LYS A 2 17.44 17.61 12.53
CA LYS A 2 17.22 16.90 11.25
C LYS A 2 15.72 16.59 11.12
N LYS A 3 15.10 16.96 9.99
CA LYS A 3 13.69 16.60 9.71
C LYS A 3 13.58 15.09 9.52
N LEU A 4 12.60 14.45 10.17
CA LEU A 4 12.36 13.01 10.11
C LEU A 4 11.08 12.68 9.34
N LEU A 5 11.00 11.48 8.82
CA LEU A 5 9.76 10.92 8.24
C LEU A 5 8.72 10.76 9.36
N LYS A 6 7.47 10.97 9.02
CA LYS A 6 6.34 10.79 9.94
C LYS A 6 5.80 9.37 9.79
N ILE A 7 6.02 8.55 10.80
CA ILE A 7 5.45 7.23 10.99
C ILE A 7 4.39 7.36 12.09
N THR A 8 3.17 6.94 11.82
CA THR A 8 2.03 7.11 12.71
C THR A 8 1.61 5.79 13.33
N PHE A 9 1.06 5.84 14.52
CA PHE A 9 0.53 4.67 15.23
C PHE A 9 -0.98 4.62 15.08
N GLU A 10 -1.50 3.47 14.70
CA GLU A 10 -2.92 3.15 14.56
C GLU A 10 -3.72 4.04 13.59
N ASN A 11 -4.80 3.49 13.12
CA ASN A 11 -5.94 4.17 12.53
C ASN A 11 -7.18 3.27 12.70
N ALA A 12 -8.32 3.65 12.13
CA ALA A 12 -9.57 2.90 12.30
C ALA A 12 -9.46 1.41 11.90
N LYS A 13 -8.62 1.08 10.91
CA LYS A 13 -8.39 -0.29 10.44
C LYS A 13 -7.19 -0.96 11.11
N LEU A 14 -6.08 -0.23 11.23
CA LEU A 14 -4.78 -0.76 11.66
C LEU A 14 -4.60 -0.59 13.17
N LYS A 15 -5.29 -1.39 13.96
CA LYS A 15 -5.17 -1.37 15.43
C LYS A 15 -3.84 -2.00 15.86
N GLY A 16 -3.10 -1.33 16.74
CA GLY A 16 -1.80 -1.80 17.23
C GLY A 16 -0.67 -1.79 16.18
N ILE A 17 -0.89 -1.21 15.00
CA ILE A 17 0.05 -1.24 13.88
C ILE A 17 0.58 0.16 13.58
N TRP A 18 1.90 0.29 13.55
CA TRP A 18 2.56 1.48 13.02
C TRP A 18 2.46 1.51 11.50
N HIS A 19 2.35 2.69 10.92
CA HIS A 19 2.24 2.79 9.47
C HIS A 19 2.90 4.03 8.89
N TYR A 20 3.36 3.87 7.66
CA TYR A 20 4.00 4.89 6.86
C TYR A 20 3.25 5.07 5.54
N SER A 21 3.29 6.27 4.97
CA SER A 21 2.61 6.56 3.70
C SER A 21 3.31 7.63 2.88
N LEU A 22 3.10 7.54 1.57
CA LEU A 22 3.48 8.51 0.55
C LEU A 22 2.24 8.95 -0.26
N PRO A 23 2.33 10.03 -1.07
CA PRO A 23 1.23 10.47 -1.92
C PRO A 23 0.83 9.43 -2.96
N SER A 24 -0.44 9.01 -2.91
CA SER A 24 -0.97 7.96 -3.78
C SER A 24 -1.05 8.42 -5.24
N GLY A 25 -0.76 7.50 -6.16
CA GLY A 25 -0.71 7.77 -7.59
C GLY A 25 0.52 8.55 -8.05
N TRP A 26 1.04 9.46 -7.22
CA TRP A 26 2.29 10.18 -7.50
C TRP A 26 3.53 9.32 -7.29
N THR A 27 3.44 8.36 -6.39
CA THR A 27 4.54 7.46 -6.01
C THR A 27 4.27 6.01 -6.39
N CYS A 28 3.34 5.75 -7.32
CA CYS A 28 2.89 4.41 -7.70
C CYS A 28 3.21 4.09 -9.17
N PRO A 29 4.46 3.85 -9.56
CA PRO A 29 4.85 3.65 -10.96
C PRO A 29 4.23 2.39 -11.59
N GLY A 30 3.96 1.36 -10.77
CA GLY A 30 3.34 0.11 -11.20
C GLY A 30 1.82 0.13 -11.27
N ALA A 31 1.15 1.21 -10.83
CA ALA A 31 -0.30 1.29 -10.82
C ALA A 31 -0.88 1.34 -12.24
N LYS A 32 -1.99 0.60 -12.45
CA LYS A 32 -2.80 0.61 -13.67
C LYS A 32 -4.26 0.85 -13.31
N ASN A 33 -4.93 -0.09 -12.66
CA ASN A 33 -6.37 -0.04 -12.40
C ASN A 33 -6.78 0.95 -11.30
N CYS A 34 -5.87 1.35 -10.43
CA CYS A 34 -6.14 2.25 -9.30
C CYS A 34 -5.41 3.59 -9.41
N LEU A 35 -5.03 4.03 -10.60
CA LEU A 35 -4.27 5.26 -10.78
C LEU A 35 -5.14 6.49 -10.59
N THR A 36 -5.21 6.95 -9.35
CA THR A 36 -5.90 8.16 -8.91
C THR A 36 -4.93 9.04 -8.15
N LYS A 37 -4.97 10.34 -8.39
CA LYS A 37 -4.12 11.32 -7.72
C LYS A 37 -4.95 12.36 -7.02
N SER A 38 -4.47 12.83 -5.88
CA SER A 38 -4.95 14.03 -5.22
C SER A 38 -3.95 15.16 -5.44
N ASP A 39 -4.42 16.34 -5.83
CA ASP A 39 -3.56 17.51 -5.97
C ASP A 39 -2.92 17.87 -4.62
N LYS A 40 -1.64 18.22 -4.64
CA LYS A 40 -0.86 18.51 -3.40
C LYS A 40 -1.45 19.65 -2.58
N VAL A 41 -1.95 20.68 -3.23
CA VAL A 41 -2.43 21.93 -2.59
C VAL A 41 -3.93 21.87 -2.32
N THR A 42 -4.71 21.65 -3.36
CA THR A 42 -6.17 21.74 -3.30
C THR A 42 -6.86 20.46 -2.84
N GLY A 43 -6.18 19.30 -2.97
CA GLY A 43 -6.78 17.99 -2.74
C GLY A 43 -7.72 17.52 -3.85
N LYS A 44 -7.85 18.27 -4.97
CA LYS A 44 -8.69 17.87 -6.10
C LYS A 44 -8.26 16.49 -6.63
N ILE A 45 -9.24 15.60 -6.81
CA ILE A 45 -9.01 14.27 -7.37
C ILE A 45 -8.90 14.35 -8.88
N THR A 46 -7.91 13.65 -9.42
CA THR A 46 -7.80 13.34 -10.84
C THR A 46 -7.72 11.83 -10.98
N ASP A 47 -8.69 11.24 -11.67
CA ASP A 47 -8.67 9.84 -12.06
C ASP A 47 -7.87 9.67 -13.35
N SER A 48 -7.27 8.51 -13.56
CA SER A 48 -6.57 8.20 -14.81
C SER A 48 -7.54 8.34 -15.98
N GLN A 49 -7.12 9.04 -17.03
CA GLN A 49 -7.88 9.21 -18.27
C GLN A 49 -7.69 8.03 -19.24
N THR A 50 -6.83 7.08 -18.94
CA THR A 50 -6.73 5.87 -19.75
C THR A 50 -8.10 5.19 -19.69
N PRO A 51 -8.72 4.82 -20.84
CA PRO A 51 -9.87 3.95 -20.84
C PRO A 51 -9.41 2.68 -20.17
N VAL A 52 -9.71 2.59 -18.92
CA VAL A 52 -9.29 1.49 -18.12
C VAL A 52 -10.42 0.52 -18.21
N ASP A 53 -10.09 -0.70 -18.51
CA ASP A 53 -10.98 -1.84 -18.52
C ASP A 53 -12.03 -1.71 -17.39
N ASP A 54 -13.16 -2.34 -17.55
CA ASP A 54 -14.29 -2.41 -16.61
C ASP A 54 -13.95 -2.74 -15.15
N ILE A 55 -12.68 -3.04 -14.89
CA ILE A 55 -12.10 -3.37 -13.59
C ILE A 55 -11.35 -2.21 -12.91
N SER A 56 -11.52 -0.98 -13.42
CA SER A 56 -10.88 0.19 -12.82
C SER A 56 -11.63 0.69 -11.61
N TYR A 57 -10.88 1.14 -10.63
CA TYR A 57 -11.43 1.71 -9.41
C TYR A 57 -10.58 2.86 -8.88
N ARG A 58 -11.23 3.76 -8.17
CA ARG A 58 -10.55 4.88 -7.52
C ARG A 58 -9.75 4.39 -6.31
N CYS A 59 -8.48 4.80 -6.22
CA CYS A 59 -7.64 4.48 -5.09
C CYS A 59 -8.19 5.11 -3.79
N TYR A 60 -8.46 4.28 -2.79
CA TYR A 60 -8.98 4.76 -1.49
C TYR A 60 -8.04 5.74 -0.80
N ALA A 61 -6.73 5.54 -0.94
CA ALA A 61 -5.75 6.38 -0.29
C ALA A 61 -5.66 7.77 -0.93
N ALA A 62 -5.88 7.90 -2.25
CA ALA A 62 -5.99 9.20 -2.90
C ALA A 62 -7.27 9.93 -2.48
N VAL A 63 -8.37 9.20 -2.28
CA VAL A 63 -9.61 9.77 -1.73
C VAL A 63 -9.41 10.28 -0.30
N ASP A 64 -8.64 9.55 0.50
CA ASP A 64 -8.30 9.96 1.87
C ASP A 64 -7.48 11.27 1.88
N GLU A 65 -6.51 11.40 0.99
CA GLU A 65 -5.73 12.63 0.79
C GLU A 65 -6.59 13.81 0.36
N ALA A 66 -7.56 13.57 -0.52
CA ALA A 66 -8.47 14.62 -1.00
C ALA A 66 -9.32 15.18 0.14
N ARG A 67 -9.79 14.32 1.03
CA ARG A 67 -10.69 14.67 2.13
C ARG A 67 -9.99 15.21 3.37
N ARG A 68 -8.73 14.83 3.57
CA ARG A 68 -8.00 15.09 4.82
C ARG A 68 -6.70 15.86 4.54
N PRO A 69 -6.71 17.19 4.62
CA PRO A 69 -5.53 18.02 4.36
C PRO A 69 -4.30 17.61 5.20
N ASN A 70 -4.51 17.21 6.46
CA ASN A 70 -3.43 16.78 7.35
C ASN A 70 -2.77 15.47 6.88
N VAL A 71 -3.57 14.51 6.39
CA VAL A 71 -3.06 13.25 5.81
C VAL A 71 -2.26 13.56 4.54
N ARG A 72 -2.80 14.42 3.68
CA ARG A 72 -2.13 14.88 2.47
C ARG A 72 -0.79 15.56 2.79
N ALA A 73 -0.79 16.51 3.71
CA ALA A 73 0.42 17.22 4.13
C ALA A 73 1.49 16.28 4.72
N LEU A 74 1.07 15.29 5.53
CA LEU A 74 1.97 14.28 6.10
C LEU A 74 2.63 13.44 5.01
N ARG A 75 1.86 12.95 4.03
CA ARG A 75 2.37 12.10 2.95
C ARG A 75 3.34 12.86 2.05
N TRP A 76 3.02 14.10 1.71
CA TRP A 76 3.91 14.95 0.94
C TRP A 76 5.19 15.33 1.71
N HIS A 77 5.10 15.61 3.01
CA HIS A 77 6.28 15.79 3.87
C HIS A 77 7.23 14.58 3.78
N ASN A 78 6.68 13.38 3.89
CA ASN A 78 7.47 12.15 3.78
C ASN A 78 8.10 12.01 2.40
N PHE A 79 7.34 12.29 1.34
CA PHE A 79 7.86 12.17 -0.03
C PHE A 79 8.94 13.20 -0.32
N ASP A 80 8.74 14.46 0.07
CA ASP A 80 9.71 15.52 -0.16
C ASP A 80 11.06 15.18 0.54
N LEU A 81 11.00 14.64 1.76
CA LEU A 81 12.21 14.24 2.50
C LEU A 81 12.90 13.04 1.88
N ILE A 82 12.16 11.96 1.60
CA ILE A 82 12.79 10.73 1.09
C ILE A 82 13.29 10.89 -0.34
N LYS A 83 12.68 11.77 -1.12
CA LYS A 83 13.13 12.15 -2.47
C LYS A 83 14.37 13.03 -2.43
N ALA A 84 14.53 13.86 -1.41
CA ALA A 84 15.70 14.70 -1.23
C ALA A 84 16.97 13.89 -0.91
N ALA A 85 16.86 12.78 -0.20
CA ALA A 85 17.94 11.82 -0.02
C ALA A 85 18.29 11.18 -1.38
N LYS A 86 19.57 11.24 -1.78
CA LYS A 86 19.97 10.87 -3.15
C LYS A 86 20.40 9.42 -3.28
N THR A 87 21.14 8.91 -2.29
CA THR A 87 21.67 7.55 -2.31
C THR A 87 20.77 6.57 -1.54
N VAL A 88 21.01 5.28 -1.70
CA VAL A 88 20.36 4.23 -0.91
C VAL A 88 20.72 4.37 0.57
N GLU A 89 21.95 4.70 0.85
CA GLU A 89 22.50 4.88 2.20
C GLU A 89 21.81 6.05 2.91
N GLU A 90 21.73 7.22 2.27
CA GLU A 90 21.05 8.40 2.81
C GLU A 90 19.57 8.13 3.11
N LYS A 91 18.87 7.41 2.18
CA LYS A 91 17.48 6.99 2.38
C LYS A 91 17.36 6.01 3.55
N THR A 92 18.26 5.04 3.63
CA THR A 92 18.30 4.04 4.70
C THR A 92 18.50 4.70 6.05
N GLU A 93 19.45 5.61 6.16
CA GLU A 93 19.71 6.37 7.39
C GLU A 93 18.51 7.22 7.80
N LEU A 94 17.87 7.89 6.84
CA LEU A 94 16.67 8.68 7.11
C LEU A 94 15.52 7.80 7.62
N ILE A 95 15.29 6.65 7.00
CA ILE A 95 14.28 5.67 7.44
C ILE A 95 14.61 5.19 8.86
N CYS A 96 15.83 4.73 9.09
CA CYS A 96 16.27 4.24 10.41
C CYS A 96 16.12 5.30 11.51
N ALA A 97 16.52 6.53 11.23
CA ALA A 97 16.39 7.63 12.19
C ALA A 97 14.91 7.95 12.48
N SER A 98 14.02 7.67 11.55
CA SER A 98 12.58 7.97 11.64
C SER A 98 11.76 6.86 12.30
N ILE A 99 12.30 5.65 12.48
CA ILE A 99 11.59 4.58 13.22
C ILE A 99 11.32 5.06 14.65
N PRO A 100 10.06 5.06 15.11
CA PRO A 100 9.72 5.51 16.45
C PRO A 100 10.48 4.77 17.55
N GLU A 101 10.90 5.47 18.58
CA GLU A 101 11.66 4.88 19.69
C GLU A 101 10.92 3.73 20.37
N ALA A 102 9.61 3.88 20.60
CA ALA A 102 8.78 2.82 21.16
C ALA A 102 8.87 1.55 20.31
N LEU A 103 8.76 1.67 18.98
CA LEU A 103 8.83 0.54 18.05
C LEU A 103 10.24 -0.09 18.03
N ARG A 104 11.29 0.73 18.09
CA ARG A 104 12.68 0.24 18.17
C ARG A 104 12.94 -0.56 19.45
N ARG A 105 12.41 -0.08 20.58
CA ARG A 105 12.66 -0.66 21.91
C ARG A 105 11.87 -1.94 22.13
N VAL A 106 10.58 -1.95 21.78
CA VAL A 106 9.68 -3.07 22.10
C VAL A 106 9.54 -4.05 20.94
N GLY A 107 9.72 -3.60 19.69
CA GLY A 107 9.33 -4.33 18.50
C GLY A 107 7.87 -4.09 18.15
N GLY A 108 7.35 -4.83 17.19
CA GLY A 108 5.97 -4.72 16.74
C GLY A 108 5.81 -4.81 15.23
N ILE A 109 4.73 -4.26 14.72
CA ILE A 109 4.38 -4.35 13.30
C ILE A 109 4.39 -2.96 12.67
N LEU A 110 5.01 -2.85 11.49
CA LEU A 110 5.02 -1.62 10.69
C LEU A 110 4.57 -1.91 9.26
N ARG A 111 3.45 -1.30 8.87
CA ARG A 111 2.98 -1.29 7.48
C ARG A 111 3.71 -0.22 6.68
N VAL A 112 4.47 -0.63 5.69
CA VAL A 112 5.07 0.29 4.72
C VAL A 112 4.06 0.49 3.60
N HIS A 113 3.64 1.75 3.42
CA HIS A 113 2.63 2.21 2.46
C HIS A 113 1.18 1.80 2.79
N VAL A 114 0.49 2.62 3.59
CA VAL A 114 -0.99 2.65 3.56
C VAL A 114 -1.46 3.41 2.33
N GLY A 115 -0.71 4.42 1.89
CA GLY A 115 -0.86 5.12 0.62
C GLY A 115 0.50 5.32 -0.05
N GLY A 116 0.51 5.37 -1.38
CA GLY A 116 1.74 5.38 -2.16
C GLY A 116 2.33 3.99 -2.38
N ASP A 117 3.51 3.93 -2.99
CA ASP A 117 4.24 2.69 -3.31
C ASP A 117 5.74 2.98 -3.46
N TYR A 118 6.54 1.98 -3.79
CA TYR A 118 7.95 2.13 -4.09
C TYR A 118 8.13 2.85 -5.43
N PHE A 119 8.47 4.13 -5.37
CA PHE A 119 8.59 4.98 -6.56
C PHE A 119 9.91 4.80 -7.31
N SER A 120 10.90 4.12 -6.70
CA SER A 120 12.17 3.76 -7.33
C SER A 120 12.77 2.49 -6.71
N TYR A 121 13.67 1.86 -7.47
CA TYR A 121 14.39 0.67 -7.02
C TYR A 121 15.26 0.97 -5.78
N ASP A 122 15.97 2.08 -5.77
CA ASP A 122 16.81 2.48 -4.63
C ASP A 122 15.98 2.73 -3.36
N TYR A 123 14.76 3.23 -3.50
CA TYR A 123 13.87 3.42 -2.36
C TYR A 123 13.36 2.09 -1.79
N LEU A 124 13.08 1.10 -2.64
CA LEU A 124 12.77 -0.26 -2.18
C LEU A 124 13.97 -0.85 -1.43
N ARG A 125 15.18 -0.76 -2.02
CA ARG A 125 16.42 -1.24 -1.39
C ARG A 125 16.66 -0.59 -0.02
N ALA A 126 16.40 0.70 0.10
CA ALA A 126 16.57 1.44 1.35
C ALA A 126 15.64 0.92 2.47
N TRP A 127 14.37 0.61 2.16
CA TRP A 127 13.46 -0.01 3.12
C TRP A 127 13.92 -1.40 3.54
N LEU A 128 14.38 -2.22 2.60
CA LEU A 128 14.90 -3.57 2.91
C LEU A 128 16.17 -3.50 3.76
N ALA A 129 17.11 -2.61 3.42
CA ALA A 129 18.31 -2.38 4.22
C ALA A 129 17.99 -1.83 5.62
N ALA A 130 16.99 -0.95 5.73
CA ALA A 130 16.55 -0.45 7.03
C ALA A 130 15.89 -1.55 7.86
N SER A 131 15.02 -2.38 7.28
CA SER A 131 14.33 -3.45 8.01
C SER A 131 15.30 -4.47 8.62
N ALA A 132 16.37 -4.81 7.90
CA ALA A 132 17.40 -5.73 8.40
C ALA A 132 18.09 -5.22 9.69
N LYS A 133 18.10 -3.89 9.93
CA LYS A 133 18.64 -3.30 11.17
C LYS A 133 17.68 -3.40 12.38
N PHE A 134 16.43 -3.80 12.17
CA PHE A 134 15.40 -3.88 13.21
C PHE A 134 14.72 -5.26 13.23
N PRO A 135 15.42 -6.34 13.59
CA PRO A 135 14.89 -7.71 13.48
C PRO A 135 13.66 -7.98 14.37
N ARG A 136 13.42 -7.16 15.41
CA ARG A 136 12.23 -7.26 16.27
C ARG A 136 10.99 -6.58 15.69
N ILE A 137 11.11 -5.86 14.59
CA ILE A 137 9.99 -5.22 13.90
C ILE A 137 9.61 -6.08 12.70
N ARG A 138 8.34 -6.47 12.63
CA ARG A 138 7.79 -7.11 11.44
C ARG A 138 7.31 -6.03 10.48
N PHE A 139 7.96 -5.92 9.34
CA PHE A 139 7.55 -5.04 8.26
C PHE A 139 6.64 -5.79 7.29
N TYR A 140 5.62 -5.12 6.77
CA TYR A 140 4.86 -5.65 5.65
C TYR A 140 4.43 -4.55 4.69
N SER A 141 4.22 -4.91 3.44
CA SER A 141 3.85 -3.97 2.39
C SER A 141 3.05 -4.63 1.29
N TYR A 142 2.03 -3.93 0.80
CA TYR A 142 1.45 -4.20 -0.50
C TYR A 142 2.20 -3.40 -1.55
N THR A 143 2.45 -3.98 -2.72
CA THR A 143 3.11 -3.25 -3.80
C THR A 143 2.58 -3.64 -5.19
N LYS A 144 2.46 -2.63 -6.05
CA LYS A 144 2.32 -2.78 -7.51
C LYS A 144 3.64 -2.49 -8.25
N SER A 145 4.66 -2.08 -7.52
CA SER A 145 6.02 -1.85 -8.07
C SER A 145 6.78 -3.18 -8.23
N ILE A 146 6.11 -4.15 -8.85
CA ILE A 146 6.56 -5.54 -9.01
C ILE A 146 7.90 -5.63 -9.73
N GLN A 147 8.15 -4.75 -10.71
CA GLN A 147 9.41 -4.70 -11.45
C GLN A 147 10.63 -4.44 -10.53
N TYR A 148 10.46 -3.70 -9.45
CA TYR A 148 11.55 -3.45 -8.51
C TYR A 148 11.74 -4.63 -7.56
N LEU A 149 10.66 -5.26 -7.13
CA LEU A 149 10.71 -6.46 -6.29
C LEU A 149 11.33 -7.63 -7.07
N ALA A 150 10.91 -7.84 -8.33
CA ALA A 150 11.47 -8.83 -9.22
C ALA A 150 12.99 -8.65 -9.36
N LYS A 151 13.42 -7.44 -9.74
CA LYS A 151 14.84 -7.09 -9.88
C LYS A 151 15.63 -7.35 -8.59
N TYR A 152 15.06 -7.08 -7.43
CA TYR A 152 15.74 -7.34 -6.15
C TYR A 152 15.93 -8.83 -5.91
N LEU A 153 14.91 -9.64 -6.18
CA LEU A 153 14.90 -11.09 -5.94
C LEU A 153 15.77 -11.88 -6.92
N GLU A 154 16.18 -11.29 -8.06
CA GLU A 154 17.14 -11.94 -8.98
C GLU A 154 18.46 -12.29 -8.30
N THR A 155 18.92 -11.46 -7.38
CA THR A 155 20.25 -11.61 -6.75
C THR A 155 20.23 -11.56 -5.23
N ASN A 156 19.08 -11.31 -4.61
CA ASN A 156 18.97 -11.16 -3.17
C ASN A 156 17.80 -11.96 -2.60
N LYS A 157 17.84 -12.20 -1.29
CA LYS A 157 16.70 -12.70 -0.50
C LYS A 157 16.10 -11.57 0.31
N LEU A 158 14.78 -11.64 0.55
CA LEU A 158 14.12 -10.71 1.46
C LEU A 158 14.64 -10.90 2.89
N PRO A 159 14.75 -9.83 3.68
CA PRO A 159 14.92 -9.96 5.13
C PRO A 159 13.76 -10.76 5.74
N ASP A 160 14.05 -11.65 6.69
CA ASP A 160 13.05 -12.56 7.30
C ASP A 160 11.89 -11.81 7.98
N ASN A 161 12.14 -10.57 8.38
CA ASN A 161 11.16 -9.71 9.02
C ASN A 161 10.41 -8.78 8.06
N PHE A 162 10.57 -8.94 6.73
CA PHE A 162 9.87 -8.13 5.73
C PHE A 162 8.97 -8.99 4.82
N VAL A 163 7.67 -8.78 4.92
CA VAL A 163 6.66 -9.54 4.17
C VAL A 163 6.07 -8.67 3.07
N PHE A 164 6.15 -9.14 1.82
CA PHE A 164 5.47 -8.52 0.69
C PHE A 164 4.18 -9.23 0.33
N THR A 165 3.23 -8.45 -0.16
CA THR A 165 2.06 -8.90 -0.89
C THR A 165 2.04 -8.17 -2.24
N CYS A 166 2.13 -8.92 -3.34
CA CYS A 166 1.97 -8.36 -4.67
C CYS A 166 0.52 -7.91 -4.86
N SER A 167 0.30 -6.64 -5.19
CA SER A 167 -1.04 -6.10 -5.38
C SER A 167 -1.44 -6.17 -6.84
N GLY A 168 -2.32 -7.10 -7.22
CA GLY A 168 -2.80 -7.28 -8.58
C GLY A 168 -3.55 -6.06 -9.14
N GLY A 169 -3.71 -5.99 -10.46
CA GLY A 169 -4.25 -4.85 -11.19
C GLY A 169 -3.19 -3.76 -11.45
N GLY A 170 -1.93 -4.17 -11.56
CA GLY A 170 -0.79 -3.33 -11.91
C GLY A 170 -0.29 -3.55 -13.34
N LYS A 171 0.72 -2.77 -13.74
CA LYS A 171 1.34 -2.83 -15.07
C LYS A 171 2.22 -4.07 -15.26
N PHE A 172 2.70 -4.65 -14.17
CA PHE A 172 3.72 -5.70 -14.16
C PHE A 172 3.20 -7.00 -13.51
N ASP A 173 1.90 -7.23 -13.58
CA ASP A 173 1.25 -8.41 -13.00
C ASP A 173 1.78 -9.73 -13.60
N ASN A 174 2.24 -9.69 -14.85
CA ASN A 174 2.86 -10.82 -15.54
C ASN A 174 4.13 -11.35 -14.85
N LEU A 175 4.76 -10.56 -13.99
CA LEU A 175 5.94 -10.98 -13.24
C LEU A 175 5.60 -11.69 -11.92
N ILE A 176 4.38 -11.58 -11.41
CA ILE A 176 4.01 -12.03 -10.06
C ILE A 176 4.20 -13.52 -9.88
N SER A 177 3.75 -14.33 -10.84
CA SER A 177 3.78 -15.80 -10.75
C SER A 177 5.19 -16.39 -10.56
N GLY A 178 6.23 -15.67 -11.03
CA GLY A 178 7.62 -16.11 -10.91
C GLY A 178 8.31 -15.74 -9.60
N LEU A 179 7.67 -14.93 -8.73
CA LEU A 179 8.36 -14.36 -7.57
C LEU A 179 8.28 -15.21 -6.30
N GLY A 180 7.40 -16.19 -6.22
CA GLY A 180 7.11 -16.93 -4.99
C GLY A 180 6.59 -16.05 -3.84
N VAL A 181 6.00 -14.89 -4.18
CA VAL A 181 5.41 -13.93 -3.26
C VAL A 181 3.90 -13.96 -3.43
N LYS A 182 3.17 -14.04 -2.31
CA LYS A 182 1.71 -14.04 -2.33
C LYS A 182 1.12 -12.80 -3.00
N GLN A 183 -0.06 -12.97 -3.58
CA GLN A 183 -0.81 -11.92 -4.26
C GLN A 183 -2.10 -11.57 -3.53
N ALA A 184 -2.48 -10.29 -3.60
CA ALA A 184 -3.83 -9.83 -3.28
C ALA A 184 -4.40 -9.04 -4.46
N LYS A 185 -5.68 -9.25 -4.79
CA LYS A 185 -6.38 -8.52 -5.84
C LYS A 185 -7.70 -7.97 -5.32
N VAL A 186 -8.10 -6.81 -5.82
CA VAL A 186 -9.40 -6.20 -5.51
C VAL A 186 -10.45 -6.79 -6.43
N TYR A 187 -11.53 -7.30 -5.83
CA TYR A 187 -12.70 -7.85 -6.50
C TYR A 187 -13.92 -6.99 -6.24
N PHE A 188 -14.91 -7.06 -7.12
CA PHE A 188 -16.07 -6.19 -7.10
C PHE A 188 -17.30 -6.82 -6.48
N SER A 189 -17.29 -8.15 -6.30
CA SER A 189 -18.36 -8.87 -5.60
C SER A 189 -17.83 -10.03 -4.76
N GLN A 190 -18.63 -10.51 -3.82
CA GLN A 190 -18.31 -11.68 -3.00
C GLN A 190 -18.40 -12.96 -3.85
N GLU A 191 -19.39 -13.04 -4.75
CA GLU A 191 -19.61 -14.17 -5.63
C GLU A 191 -18.40 -14.46 -6.53
N GLU A 192 -17.72 -13.39 -7.01
CA GLU A 192 -16.49 -13.52 -7.78
C GLU A 192 -15.36 -14.14 -6.96
N ILE A 193 -15.25 -13.78 -5.69
CA ILE A 193 -14.24 -14.30 -4.76
C ILE A 193 -14.53 -15.77 -4.41
N ASP A 194 -15.79 -16.08 -4.12
CA ASP A 194 -16.23 -17.43 -3.77
C ASP A 194 -16.00 -18.42 -4.92
N ALA A 195 -16.25 -17.99 -6.16
CA ALA A 195 -16.00 -18.79 -7.36
C ALA A 195 -14.50 -19.10 -7.57
N LEU A 196 -13.61 -18.28 -7.02
CA LEU A 196 -12.16 -18.49 -7.07
C LEU A 196 -11.61 -19.24 -5.85
N GLY A 197 -12.45 -19.52 -4.85
CA GLY A 197 -12.04 -20.17 -3.61
C GLY A 197 -11.02 -19.37 -2.80
N LEU A 198 -11.09 -18.03 -2.86
CA LEU A 198 -10.17 -17.14 -2.15
C LEU A 198 -10.78 -16.67 -0.83
N ASP A 199 -9.93 -16.52 0.17
CA ASP A 199 -10.30 -15.87 1.42
C ASP A 199 -10.25 -14.33 1.28
N VAL A 200 -11.13 -13.62 1.97
CA VAL A 200 -11.14 -12.14 2.02
C VAL A 200 -10.37 -11.65 3.24
N ASP A 201 -9.38 -10.78 3.03
CA ASP A 201 -8.67 -10.13 4.14
C ASP A 201 -9.35 -8.81 4.53
N HIS A 202 -9.88 -8.76 5.74
CA HIS A 202 -10.51 -7.56 6.34
C HIS A 202 -9.60 -6.79 7.30
N THR A 203 -8.51 -7.40 7.77
CA THR A 203 -7.70 -6.91 8.91
C THR A 203 -6.22 -6.73 8.61
N ASP A 204 -5.77 -7.03 7.42
CA ASP A 204 -4.37 -7.19 7.00
C ASP A 204 -3.67 -8.45 7.59
N GLU A 205 -4.39 -9.35 8.27
CA GLU A 205 -3.78 -10.57 8.85
C GLU A 205 -3.16 -11.46 7.78
N PHE A 206 -3.84 -11.66 6.65
CA PHE A 206 -3.27 -12.43 5.54
C PHE A 206 -2.03 -11.72 4.95
N ALA A 207 -2.03 -10.39 4.91
CA ALA A 207 -0.86 -9.64 4.46
C ALA A 207 0.32 -9.79 5.43
N ILE A 208 0.06 -9.80 6.73
CA ILE A 208 1.09 -9.87 7.78
C ILE A 208 1.60 -11.30 7.97
N TYR A 209 0.71 -12.30 8.06
CA TYR A 209 1.03 -13.66 8.48
C TYR A 209 0.75 -14.73 7.44
N GLY A 210 -0.17 -14.48 6.52
CA GLY A 210 -0.60 -15.44 5.50
C GLY A 210 0.51 -15.76 4.49
N LYS A 211 0.43 -16.94 3.90
CA LYS A 211 1.36 -17.42 2.86
C LYS A 211 0.69 -17.63 1.50
N LYS A 212 -0.66 -17.65 1.47
CA LYS A 212 -1.45 -17.87 0.27
C LYS A 212 -1.97 -16.55 -0.31
N ASP A 213 -2.35 -16.59 -1.55
CA ASP A 213 -3.08 -15.51 -2.21
C ASP A 213 -4.43 -15.29 -1.53
N PHE A 214 -4.93 -14.06 -1.58
CA PHE A 214 -6.19 -13.67 -0.95
C PHE A 214 -6.87 -12.55 -1.71
N ALA A 215 -8.14 -12.34 -1.40
CA ALA A 215 -8.97 -11.31 -2.00
C ALA A 215 -9.09 -10.07 -1.10
N LEU A 216 -9.29 -8.93 -1.75
CA LEU A 216 -9.71 -7.69 -1.13
C LEU A 216 -11.03 -7.26 -1.77
N LEU A 217 -12.04 -6.90 -0.98
CA LEU A 217 -13.27 -6.35 -1.53
C LEU A 217 -13.10 -4.85 -1.84
N LEU A 218 -13.74 -4.44 -2.94
CA LEU A 218 -13.77 -3.04 -3.35
C LEU A 218 -14.32 -2.15 -2.24
N HIS A 219 -13.61 -1.09 -1.92
CA HIS A 219 -13.99 -0.14 -0.88
C HIS A 219 -13.62 1.31 -1.26
N GLY A 220 -13.89 2.22 -0.34
CA GLY A 220 -13.64 3.66 -0.56
C GLY A 220 -14.77 4.31 -1.36
N GLN A 221 -14.53 5.52 -1.84
CA GLN A 221 -15.49 6.27 -2.66
C GLN A 221 -15.16 6.06 -4.14
N GLN A 222 -16.11 5.54 -4.89
CA GLN A 222 -15.99 5.31 -6.31
C GLN A 222 -16.76 6.38 -7.13
N PRO A 223 -16.38 6.62 -8.40
CA PRO A 223 -17.08 7.57 -9.25
C PRO A 223 -18.54 7.15 -9.46
N LYS A 224 -19.45 8.14 -9.42
CA LYS A 224 -20.88 7.89 -9.69
C LYS A 224 -21.05 7.41 -11.14
N GLY A 225 -21.84 6.36 -11.35
CA GLY A 225 -22.15 5.80 -12.67
C GLY A 225 -21.05 4.91 -13.27
N SER A 226 -19.91 4.71 -12.57
CA SER A 226 -18.90 3.73 -12.98
C SER A 226 -19.26 2.32 -12.53
N LYS A 227 -18.73 1.28 -13.20
CA LYS A 227 -18.89 -0.11 -12.75
C LYS A 227 -18.45 -0.32 -11.31
N SER A 228 -17.31 0.24 -10.91
CA SER A 228 -16.86 0.21 -9.51
C SER A 228 -17.83 0.93 -8.56
N GLY A 229 -18.47 2.02 -9.01
CA GLY A 229 -19.50 2.72 -8.24
C GLY A 229 -20.75 1.88 -8.02
N GLU A 230 -21.23 1.20 -9.05
CA GLU A 230 -22.38 0.30 -8.94
C GLU A 230 -22.06 -0.96 -8.11
N ALA A 231 -20.90 -1.56 -8.32
CA ALA A 231 -20.42 -2.68 -7.51
C ALA A 231 -20.35 -2.32 -6.02
N LEU A 232 -19.82 -1.15 -5.69
CA LEU A 232 -19.76 -0.69 -4.30
C LEU A 232 -21.15 -0.49 -3.69
N LYS A 233 -22.15 -0.04 -4.49
CA LYS A 233 -23.54 0.06 -4.03
C LYS A 233 -24.13 -1.33 -3.76
N ALA A 234 -23.87 -2.31 -4.64
CA ALA A 234 -24.34 -3.70 -4.48
C ALA A 234 -23.72 -4.31 -3.20
N LEU A 235 -22.42 -4.23 -3.01
CA LEU A 235 -21.74 -4.69 -1.79
C LEU A 235 -22.37 -4.10 -0.52
N ARG A 236 -22.68 -2.80 -0.51
CA ARG A 236 -23.32 -2.14 0.64
C ARG A 236 -24.74 -2.61 0.90
N ARG A 237 -25.54 -2.90 -0.15
CA ARG A 237 -26.89 -3.47 -0.01
C ARG A 237 -26.84 -4.86 0.62
N ASN A 238 -25.81 -5.63 0.30
CA ASN A 238 -25.58 -6.97 0.83
C ASN A 238 -24.90 -6.95 2.22
N GLY A 239 -24.85 -5.79 2.89
CA GLY A 239 -24.30 -5.66 4.24
C GLY A 239 -22.77 -5.59 4.32
N VAL A 240 -22.07 -5.65 3.20
CA VAL A 240 -20.61 -5.50 3.16
C VAL A 240 -20.27 -4.03 3.37
N ARG A 241 -19.94 -3.69 4.61
CA ARG A 241 -19.56 -2.32 5.01
C ARG A 241 -18.04 -2.23 5.10
N GLY A 242 -17.31 -2.33 4.00
CA GLY A 242 -15.85 -2.09 3.99
C GLY A 242 -15.08 -2.61 5.20
N TYR A 243 -13.80 -2.34 5.31
CA TYR A 243 -12.92 -2.84 6.37
C TYR A 243 -13.26 -2.43 7.83
N VAL A 244 -14.23 -1.58 8.09
CA VAL A 244 -14.42 -0.98 9.42
C VAL A 244 -15.39 -1.77 10.31
N ASN A 245 -16.07 -2.79 9.83
CA ASN A 245 -17.12 -3.49 10.56
C ASN A 245 -16.93 -5.02 10.63
N ALA A 246 -15.69 -5.50 10.62
CA ALA A 246 -15.37 -6.84 11.09
C ALA A 246 -14.89 -6.73 12.55
N ALA A 247 -15.81 -6.48 13.46
CA ALA A 247 -15.67 -6.64 14.90
C ALA A 247 -16.99 -7.10 15.45
#